data_b60fe9c0e6a2a7c54e00eef3a3e898d1
#
_entry.id   b60fe9c0e6a2a7c54e00eef3a3e898d1
#
_cell.length_a   1.000
_cell.length_b   1.000
_cell.length_c   1.000
_cell.angle_alpha   90.00
_cell.angle_beta   90.00
_cell.angle_gamma   90.00
#
_symmetry.space_group_name_H-M   'P 1'
#
loop_
_entity.id
_entity.type
_entity.pdbx_description
1 polymer ?
#
loop_
_entity_poly.entity_id
_entity_poly.type
_entity_poly.pdbx_seq_one_letter_code
_entity_poly.pdbx_strand_id
1 'polypeptide(L)'
;MAPEQPIRVHLIAGGFPPGSPAGHDMDYARLRILALLNEHPRIRATVANDFTDIARWLPGTQLLVTYVAGPYANDEQCGTLRQWLEGGGRWFGLHGTSGGKAVPVPGQRYARKMVKTSHHETLGCFFLNHPPVRRFRVNVADRSHALTSGLPASFEVQDELYLIELQDPANSHLLLTTELAKDPSPKGFGFAYDTDTSLLADGKTRGLGYVREIGRGGVAYIALGHCHSPSNNVQPFVDSSIHPDGKTPLLFRGSWETPEFQTLLRNAIGWGICQVP
;
A
#
# COMPACT_ATOMS: atom_id res chain seq x y z
N MET A 1 3.32 -29.96 26.71
CA MET A 1 3.91 -29.24 25.58
C MET A 1 4.15 -27.82 26.03
N ALA A 2 5.35 -27.27 25.78
CA ALA A 2 5.58 -25.85 26.05
C ALA A 2 4.59 -25.02 25.21
N PRO A 3 4.02 -23.93 25.74
CA PRO A 3 3.14 -23.08 24.94
C PRO A 3 3.93 -22.54 23.74
N GLU A 4 3.35 -22.66 22.55
CA GLU A 4 3.95 -22.08 21.35
C GLU A 4 4.14 -20.56 21.53
N GLN A 5 5.30 -20.06 21.16
CA GLN A 5 5.64 -18.65 21.27
C GLN A 5 4.64 -17.77 20.48
N PRO A 6 4.15 -16.66 21.04
CA PRO A 6 3.27 -15.76 20.33
C PRO A 6 4.00 -15.08 19.15
N ILE A 7 3.28 -14.86 18.07
CA ILE A 7 3.76 -14.11 16.89
C ILE A 7 3.37 -12.65 17.09
N ARG A 8 4.35 -11.77 17.18
CA ARG A 8 4.10 -10.34 17.38
C ARG A 8 3.95 -9.63 16.03
N VAL A 9 2.83 -8.96 15.86
CA VAL A 9 2.53 -8.14 14.68
C VAL A 9 2.29 -6.70 15.14
N HIS A 10 2.87 -5.73 14.44
CA HIS A 10 2.58 -4.32 14.66
C HIS A 10 1.82 -3.76 13.47
N LEU A 11 0.64 -3.16 13.72
CA LEU A 11 -0.18 -2.51 12.71
C LEU A 11 -0.08 -0.99 12.87
N ILE A 12 0.35 -0.30 11.83
CA ILE A 12 0.21 1.16 11.73
C ILE A 12 -0.90 1.43 10.71
N ALA A 13 -2.03 1.95 11.19
CA ALA A 13 -3.14 2.33 10.35
C ALA A 13 -3.62 3.72 10.76
N GLY A 14 -3.28 4.75 9.98
CA GLY A 14 -3.58 6.11 10.31
C GLY A 14 -3.28 7.10 9.19
N GLY A 15 -3.76 8.30 9.38
CA GLY A 15 -3.58 9.40 8.44
C GLY A 15 -3.27 10.68 9.17
N PHE A 16 -3.07 11.73 8.42
CA PHE A 16 -2.82 13.09 8.88
C PHE A 16 -3.72 13.50 10.01
N PRO A 17 -3.31 14.62 10.70
CA PRO A 17 -3.64 14.80 12.11
C PRO A 17 -5.07 14.37 12.41
N PRO A 18 -5.36 13.81 13.58
CA PRO A 18 -6.67 13.30 13.93
C PRO A 18 -7.78 14.28 13.54
N GLY A 19 -8.79 13.81 12.78
CA GLY A 19 -9.87 14.63 12.27
C GLY A 19 -9.63 15.27 10.88
N SER A 20 -8.44 15.13 10.28
CA SER A 20 -8.21 15.54 8.89
C SER A 20 -8.73 14.48 7.92
N PRO A 21 -9.43 14.87 6.83
CA PRO A 21 -9.81 13.93 5.78
C PRO A 21 -8.53 13.46 5.07
N ALA A 22 -8.10 12.24 5.38
CA ALA A 22 -6.93 11.62 4.76
C ALA A 22 -7.24 11.02 3.37
N GLY A 23 -8.46 11.20 2.88
CA GLY A 23 -8.94 10.58 1.65
C GLY A 23 -9.25 9.09 1.76
N HIS A 24 -9.01 8.49 2.92
CA HIS A 24 -9.15 7.05 3.16
C HIS A 24 -9.89 6.78 4.47
N ASP A 25 -10.70 5.73 4.51
CA ASP A 25 -11.35 5.26 5.74
C ASP A 25 -10.39 4.39 6.55
N MET A 26 -9.54 5.07 7.34
CA MET A 26 -8.50 4.43 8.16
C MET A 26 -9.07 3.47 9.19
N ASP A 27 -10.24 3.81 9.74
CA ASP A 27 -10.87 2.98 10.78
C ASP A 27 -11.43 1.68 10.17
N TYR A 28 -12.07 1.77 9.01
CA TYR A 28 -12.49 0.58 8.29
C TYR A 28 -11.31 -0.33 7.94
N ALA A 29 -10.26 0.21 7.34
CA ALA A 29 -9.07 -0.55 6.99
C ALA A 29 -8.43 -1.20 8.22
N ARG A 30 -8.28 -0.45 9.32
CA ARG A 30 -7.76 -0.94 10.61
C ARG A 30 -8.57 -2.12 11.13
N LEU A 31 -9.91 -1.99 11.16
CA LEU A 31 -10.80 -3.05 11.61
C LEU A 31 -10.68 -4.30 10.74
N ARG A 32 -10.63 -4.14 9.41
CA ARG A 32 -10.49 -5.27 8.49
C ARG A 32 -9.17 -6.00 8.66
N ILE A 33 -8.05 -5.28 8.78
CA ILE A 33 -6.73 -5.87 9.00
C ILE A 33 -6.68 -6.58 10.36
N LEU A 34 -7.19 -5.96 11.44
CA LEU A 34 -7.23 -6.59 12.76
C LEU A 34 -8.07 -7.86 12.77
N ALA A 35 -9.21 -7.88 12.07
CA ALA A 35 -10.02 -9.07 11.93
C ALA A 35 -9.24 -10.23 11.29
N LEU A 36 -8.50 -9.95 10.19
CA LEU A 36 -7.66 -10.94 9.52
C LEU A 36 -6.49 -11.41 10.40
N LEU A 37 -5.84 -10.52 11.12
CA LEU A 37 -4.77 -10.89 12.07
C LEU A 37 -5.31 -11.81 13.18
N ASN A 38 -6.54 -11.58 13.63
CA ASN A 38 -7.18 -12.37 14.67
C ASN A 38 -7.63 -13.78 14.20
N GLU A 39 -7.66 -14.03 12.89
CA GLU A 39 -7.90 -15.39 12.35
C GLU A 39 -6.77 -16.37 12.75
N HIS A 40 -5.56 -15.87 13.03
CA HIS A 40 -4.43 -16.70 13.43
C HIS A 40 -4.25 -16.72 14.96
N PRO A 41 -4.43 -17.88 15.64
CA PRO A 41 -4.54 -17.95 17.10
C PRO A 41 -3.28 -17.52 17.86
N ARG A 42 -2.11 -17.57 17.21
CA ARG A 42 -0.83 -17.17 17.83
C ARG A 42 -0.51 -15.69 17.67
N ILE A 43 -1.16 -14.96 16.77
CA ILE A 43 -0.87 -13.55 16.56
C ILE A 43 -1.28 -12.72 17.79
N ARG A 44 -0.39 -11.81 18.17
CA ARG A 44 -0.63 -10.75 19.15
C ARG A 44 -0.30 -9.43 18.48
N ALA A 45 -1.35 -8.68 18.14
CA ALA A 45 -1.23 -7.42 17.43
C ALA A 45 -1.13 -6.24 18.40
N THR A 46 -0.26 -5.29 18.06
CA THR A 46 -0.25 -3.92 18.62
C THR A 46 -0.61 -2.95 17.53
N VAL A 47 -1.18 -1.78 17.88
CA VAL A 47 -1.70 -0.80 16.92
C VAL A 47 -1.14 0.58 17.21
N ALA A 48 -0.74 1.29 16.15
CA ALA A 48 -0.39 2.70 16.18
C ALA A 48 -1.07 3.46 15.04
N ASN A 49 -1.09 4.79 15.11
CA ASN A 49 -1.61 5.66 14.06
C ASN A 49 -0.51 6.15 13.10
N ASP A 50 0.74 6.13 13.53
CA ASP A 50 1.90 6.61 12.79
C ASP A 50 3.20 5.90 13.24
N PHE A 51 4.34 6.35 12.73
CA PHE A 51 5.65 5.78 12.99
C PHE A 51 6.34 6.36 14.25
N THR A 52 5.69 7.20 15.05
CA THR A 52 6.34 7.93 16.17
C THR A 52 7.08 7.00 17.12
N ASP A 53 6.46 5.88 17.54
CA ASP A 53 7.03 4.94 18.49
C ASP A 53 7.62 3.68 17.84
N ILE A 54 7.96 3.72 16.55
CA ILE A 54 8.35 2.53 15.79
C ILE A 54 9.57 1.81 16.43
N ALA A 55 10.54 2.53 16.92
CA ALA A 55 11.72 1.98 17.59
C ALA A 55 11.38 1.16 18.84
N ARG A 56 10.28 1.49 19.53
CA ARG A 56 9.78 0.75 20.68
C ARG A 56 9.09 -0.55 20.30
N TRP A 57 8.37 -0.56 19.17
CA TRP A 57 7.50 -1.68 18.80
C TRP A 57 8.17 -2.73 17.92
N LEU A 58 9.16 -2.36 17.10
CA LEU A 58 9.84 -3.30 16.20
C LEU A 58 10.63 -4.41 16.92
N PRO A 59 11.30 -4.17 18.06
CA PRO A 59 12.00 -5.26 18.76
C PRO A 59 11.06 -6.41 19.11
N GLY A 60 11.37 -7.61 18.57
CA GLY A 60 10.56 -8.82 18.73
C GLY A 60 9.28 -8.87 17.90
N THR A 61 9.01 -7.89 17.04
CA THR A 61 7.95 -7.93 16.04
C THR A 61 8.43 -8.70 14.81
N GLN A 62 7.65 -9.66 14.34
CA GLN A 62 7.92 -10.43 13.12
C GLN A 62 7.37 -9.75 11.87
N LEU A 63 6.18 -9.17 11.97
CA LEU A 63 5.48 -8.53 10.86
C LEU A 63 5.04 -7.12 11.24
N LEU A 64 5.42 -6.13 10.44
CA LEU A 64 4.85 -4.80 10.41
C LEU A 64 3.82 -4.74 9.26
N VAL A 65 2.59 -4.32 9.55
CA VAL A 65 1.57 -4.02 8.54
C VAL A 65 1.31 -2.53 8.56
N THR A 66 1.28 -1.90 7.39
CA THR A 66 1.00 -0.46 7.29
C THR A 66 -0.09 -0.14 6.27
N TYR A 67 -1.03 0.71 6.69
CA TYR A 67 -2.03 1.37 5.87
C TYR A 67 -2.11 2.83 6.30
N VAL A 68 -1.31 3.70 5.68
CA VAL A 68 -1.11 5.08 6.16
C VAL A 68 -1.30 6.11 5.04
N ALA A 69 -1.78 7.29 5.40
CA ALA A 69 -1.84 8.46 4.53
C ALA A 69 -1.00 9.63 5.09
N GLY A 70 0.02 9.30 5.89
CA GLY A 70 0.93 10.23 6.58
C GLY A 70 0.58 10.41 8.06
N PRO A 71 1.50 10.96 8.86
CA PRO A 71 2.87 11.24 8.48
C PRO A 71 3.66 9.96 8.22
N TYR A 72 4.55 10.02 7.22
CA TYR A 72 5.42 8.91 6.84
C TYR A 72 6.68 8.86 7.69
N ALA A 73 7.37 7.71 7.69
CA ALA A 73 8.61 7.56 8.44
C ALA A 73 9.67 8.59 8.00
N ASN A 74 10.28 9.26 8.99
CA ASN A 74 11.42 10.16 8.76
C ASN A 74 12.72 9.35 8.63
N ASP A 75 13.86 10.03 8.44
CA ASP A 75 15.15 9.39 8.17
C ASP A 75 15.60 8.49 9.33
N GLU A 76 15.40 8.89 10.59
CA GLU A 76 15.73 8.10 11.78
C GLU A 76 14.85 6.84 11.86
N GLN A 77 13.56 7.00 11.67
CA GLN A 77 12.60 5.89 11.65
C GLN A 77 12.86 4.93 10.50
N CYS A 78 13.27 5.44 9.33
CA CYS A 78 13.70 4.63 8.20
C CYS A 78 14.98 3.86 8.49
N GLY A 79 15.94 4.44 9.22
CA GLY A 79 17.11 3.75 9.72
C GLY A 79 16.75 2.56 10.62
N THR A 80 15.83 2.79 11.56
CA THR A 80 15.30 1.76 12.46
C THR A 80 14.58 0.64 11.68
N LEU A 81 13.74 1.00 10.69
CA LEU A 81 13.04 0.05 9.84
C LEU A 81 14.03 -0.82 9.04
N ARG A 82 15.05 -0.21 8.42
CA ARG A 82 16.06 -0.94 7.64
C ARG A 82 16.83 -1.92 8.50
N GLN A 83 17.31 -1.50 9.66
CA GLN A 83 18.01 -2.39 10.59
C GLN A 83 17.13 -3.57 11.03
N TRP A 84 15.86 -3.33 11.31
CA TRP A 84 14.91 -4.38 11.68
C TRP A 84 14.65 -5.34 10.50
N LEU A 85 14.48 -4.84 9.27
CA LEU A 85 14.34 -5.65 8.07
C LEU A 85 15.58 -6.51 7.83
N GLU A 86 16.78 -5.92 7.89
CA GLU A 86 18.06 -6.65 7.76
C GLU A 86 18.19 -7.76 8.80
N GLY A 87 17.62 -7.54 9.99
CA GLY A 87 17.55 -8.51 11.07
C GLY A 87 16.56 -9.66 10.88
N GLY A 88 15.71 -9.63 9.83
CA GLY A 88 14.73 -10.68 9.53
C GLY A 88 13.27 -10.25 9.70
N GLY A 89 13.00 -8.98 10.04
CA GLY A 89 11.66 -8.44 10.09
C GLY A 89 10.99 -8.39 8.71
N ARG A 90 9.66 -8.44 8.66
CA ARG A 90 8.90 -8.38 7.41
C ARG A 90 7.90 -7.23 7.45
N TRP A 91 7.91 -6.41 6.40
CA TRP A 91 7.02 -5.26 6.26
C TRP A 91 6.03 -5.49 5.14
N PHE A 92 4.74 -5.48 5.46
CA PHE A 92 3.65 -5.50 4.49
C PHE A 92 3.02 -4.11 4.41
N GLY A 93 3.29 -3.40 3.33
CA GLY A 93 2.73 -2.08 3.03
C GLY A 93 1.52 -2.17 2.10
N LEU A 94 0.48 -1.41 2.42
CA LEU A 94 -0.76 -1.33 1.64
C LEU A 94 -1.00 0.09 1.15
N HIS A 95 -1.43 0.21 -0.12
CA HIS A 95 -2.04 1.38 -0.72
C HIS A 95 -1.33 2.70 -0.34
N GLY A 96 -1.96 3.55 0.47
CA GLY A 96 -1.43 4.85 0.91
C GLY A 96 -0.03 4.82 1.54
N THR A 97 0.48 3.64 1.92
CA THR A 97 1.84 3.50 2.47
C THR A 97 2.94 4.00 1.51
N SER A 98 2.71 3.99 0.19
CA SER A 98 3.66 4.53 -0.81
C SER A 98 3.54 6.04 -1.02
N GLY A 99 2.59 6.70 -0.38
CA GLY A 99 2.44 8.15 -0.42
C GLY A 99 3.61 8.88 0.25
N GLY A 100 3.57 10.20 0.23
CA GLY A 100 4.66 11.00 0.76
C GLY A 100 4.27 12.45 1.03
N LYS A 101 5.28 13.28 1.21
CA LYS A 101 5.09 14.72 1.36
C LYS A 101 4.78 15.35 0.00
N ALA A 102 3.65 16.05 -0.10
CA ALA A 102 3.32 16.85 -1.27
C ALA A 102 3.73 18.32 -1.07
N VAL A 103 4.40 18.90 -2.06
CA VAL A 103 4.84 20.30 -2.07
C VAL A 103 4.15 21.07 -3.21
N PRO A 104 3.94 22.40 -3.07
CA PRO A 104 3.42 23.25 -4.15
C PRO A 104 4.35 23.21 -5.37
N VAL A 105 3.77 23.27 -6.56
CA VAL A 105 4.52 23.42 -7.81
C VAL A 105 4.71 24.93 -8.08
N PRO A 106 5.95 25.43 -8.23
CA PRO A 106 6.20 26.83 -8.50
C PRO A 106 5.45 27.32 -9.76
N GLY A 107 4.79 28.48 -9.65
CA GLY A 107 4.03 29.07 -10.75
C GLY A 107 2.67 28.44 -11.06
N GLN A 108 2.26 27.40 -10.33
CA GLN A 108 0.97 26.73 -10.51
C GLN A 108 0.16 26.75 -9.21
N ARG A 109 -0.82 27.66 -9.13
CA ARG A 109 -1.52 28.02 -7.88
C ARG A 109 -2.07 26.86 -7.05
N TYR A 110 -2.54 25.79 -7.70
CA TYR A 110 -3.19 24.65 -7.01
C TYR A 110 -2.48 23.31 -7.21
N ALA A 111 -1.45 23.28 -8.07
CA ALA A 111 -0.73 22.06 -8.34
C ALA A 111 0.24 21.72 -7.20
N ARG A 112 0.26 20.46 -6.84
CA ARG A 112 1.20 19.87 -5.87
C ARG A 112 1.88 18.68 -6.51
N LYS A 113 3.11 18.42 -6.13
CA LYS A 113 3.85 17.22 -6.52
C LYS A 113 4.37 16.49 -5.30
N MET A 114 4.47 15.19 -5.43
CA MET A 114 5.04 14.33 -4.40
C MET A 114 6.57 14.45 -4.37
N VAL A 115 7.18 14.29 -3.21
CA VAL A 115 8.64 14.34 -3.01
C VAL A 115 9.11 13.01 -2.47
N LYS A 116 10.14 12.44 -3.11
CA LYS A 116 10.82 11.23 -2.63
C LYS A 116 11.53 11.50 -1.32
N THR A 117 11.51 10.51 -0.44
CA THR A 117 12.17 10.52 0.87
C THR A 117 12.76 9.14 1.15
N SER A 118 13.55 9.00 2.20
CA SER A 118 14.09 7.72 2.69
C SER A 118 13.00 6.66 2.98
N HIS A 119 11.76 7.10 3.25
CA HIS A 119 10.62 6.20 3.39
C HIS A 119 10.39 5.37 2.11
N HIS A 120 10.39 6.02 0.94
CA HIS A 120 10.19 5.35 -0.35
C HIS A 120 11.33 4.41 -0.71
N GLU A 121 12.58 4.79 -0.40
CA GLU A 121 13.75 3.93 -0.59
C GLU A 121 13.66 2.69 0.29
N THR A 122 13.19 2.85 1.54
CA THR A 122 13.03 1.74 2.48
C THR A 122 11.87 0.83 2.09
N LEU A 123 10.72 1.41 1.72
CA LEU A 123 9.56 0.67 1.22
C LEU A 123 9.86 -0.02 -0.11
N GLY A 124 10.49 0.69 -1.05
CA GLY A 124 10.85 0.21 -2.39
C GLY A 124 10.03 0.78 -3.52
N CYS A 125 9.06 1.65 -3.25
CA CYS A 125 8.29 2.35 -4.28
C CYS A 125 7.91 3.77 -3.86
N PHE A 126 7.63 4.59 -4.86
CA PHE A 126 7.23 5.98 -4.74
C PHE A 126 5.94 6.22 -5.52
N PHE A 127 4.95 6.78 -4.87
CA PHE A 127 3.68 7.17 -5.47
C PHE A 127 3.82 8.47 -6.27
N LEU A 128 3.48 8.45 -7.55
CA LEU A 128 3.45 9.61 -8.43
C LEU A 128 2.09 10.29 -8.40
N ASN A 129 1.05 9.54 -8.74
CA ASN A 129 -0.33 9.99 -8.91
C ASN A 129 -1.27 8.77 -8.96
N HIS A 130 -2.56 9.01 -9.07
CA HIS A 130 -3.58 8.05 -9.49
C HIS A 130 -4.62 8.76 -10.36
N PRO A 131 -5.20 8.13 -11.39
CA PRO A 131 -6.39 8.63 -12.05
C PRO A 131 -7.62 8.52 -11.12
N PRO A 132 -8.77 9.12 -11.49
CA PRO A 132 -10.03 8.91 -10.77
C PRO A 132 -10.29 7.43 -10.52
N VAL A 133 -10.85 7.10 -9.35
CA VAL A 133 -11.25 5.73 -8.98
C VAL A 133 -11.96 5.08 -10.15
N ARG A 134 -11.51 3.88 -10.53
CA ARG A 134 -11.93 3.21 -11.76
C ARG A 134 -11.93 1.70 -11.65
N ARG A 135 -12.58 1.03 -12.59
CA ARG A 135 -12.44 -0.40 -12.81
C ARG A 135 -11.20 -0.67 -13.66
N PHE A 136 -10.42 -1.66 -13.27
CA PHE A 136 -9.27 -2.13 -14.06
C PHE A 136 -8.94 -3.59 -13.76
N ARG A 137 -8.20 -4.20 -14.69
CA ARG A 137 -7.72 -5.57 -14.57
C ARG A 137 -6.38 -5.61 -13.84
N VAL A 138 -6.28 -6.51 -12.87
CA VAL A 138 -5.03 -6.88 -12.22
C VAL A 138 -4.56 -8.20 -12.83
N ASN A 139 -3.33 -8.25 -13.31
CA ASN A 139 -2.67 -9.46 -13.77
C ASN A 139 -1.76 -10.00 -12.68
N VAL A 140 -1.80 -11.29 -12.43
CA VAL A 140 -0.92 -12.00 -11.50
C VAL A 140 0.34 -12.42 -12.25
N ALA A 141 1.43 -11.68 -12.06
CA ALA A 141 2.69 -11.83 -12.78
C ALA A 141 3.44 -13.11 -12.37
N ASP A 142 3.40 -13.47 -11.09
CA ASP A 142 3.92 -14.73 -10.58
C ASP A 142 2.85 -15.44 -9.75
N ARG A 143 2.32 -16.55 -10.25
CA ARG A 143 1.30 -17.37 -9.60
C ARG A 143 1.88 -18.42 -8.64
N SER A 144 3.18 -18.62 -8.66
CA SER A 144 3.89 -19.58 -7.82
C SER A 144 4.28 -19.01 -6.47
N HIS A 145 4.31 -17.67 -6.35
CA HIS A 145 4.70 -17.00 -5.11
C HIS A 145 3.63 -17.15 -4.01
N ALA A 146 4.07 -17.26 -2.76
CA ALA A 146 3.17 -17.45 -1.61
C ALA A 146 2.09 -16.36 -1.48
N LEU A 147 2.42 -15.10 -1.79
CA LEU A 147 1.46 -13.98 -1.72
C LEU A 147 0.33 -14.08 -2.76
N THR A 148 0.57 -14.72 -3.87
CA THR A 148 -0.39 -14.84 -4.99
C THR A 148 -1.03 -16.22 -5.06
N SER A 149 -0.71 -17.10 -4.12
CA SER A 149 -1.28 -18.45 -4.05
C SER A 149 -2.81 -18.40 -3.99
N GLY A 150 -3.45 -19.25 -4.79
CA GLY A 150 -4.91 -19.33 -4.87
C GLY A 150 -5.59 -18.26 -5.72
N LEU A 151 -4.85 -17.28 -6.27
CA LEU A 151 -5.41 -16.27 -7.16
C LEU A 151 -5.58 -16.80 -8.61
N PRO A 152 -6.58 -16.29 -9.36
CA PRO A 152 -6.66 -16.50 -10.80
C PRO A 152 -5.50 -15.78 -11.54
N ALA A 153 -5.29 -16.10 -12.80
CA ALA A 153 -4.25 -15.43 -13.61
C ALA A 153 -4.49 -13.91 -13.75
N SER A 154 -5.74 -13.48 -13.68
CA SER A 154 -6.13 -12.07 -13.61
C SER A 154 -7.50 -11.94 -12.95
N PHE A 155 -7.78 -10.77 -12.41
CA PHE A 155 -9.09 -10.41 -11.83
C PHE A 155 -9.37 -8.92 -12.03
N GLU A 156 -10.61 -8.50 -11.87
CA GLU A 156 -11.01 -7.11 -11.97
C GLU A 156 -11.26 -6.52 -10.60
N VAL A 157 -10.87 -5.25 -10.44
CA VAL A 157 -11.13 -4.47 -9.23
C VAL A 157 -11.72 -3.11 -9.56
N GLN A 158 -12.36 -2.50 -8.57
CA GLN A 158 -12.65 -1.08 -8.55
C GLN A 158 -11.77 -0.46 -7.47
N ASP A 159 -10.84 0.43 -7.86
CA ASP A 159 -9.88 0.99 -6.89
C ASP A 159 -9.26 2.29 -7.43
N GLU A 160 -8.48 2.97 -6.61
CA GLU A 160 -7.50 3.96 -7.10
C GLU A 160 -6.33 3.22 -7.72
N LEU A 161 -6.12 3.40 -9.02
CA LEU A 161 -4.97 2.82 -9.72
C LEU A 161 -3.74 3.66 -9.43
N TYR A 162 -2.97 3.32 -8.40
CA TYR A 162 -1.74 4.02 -8.05
C TYR A 162 -0.66 3.85 -9.12
N LEU A 163 -0.12 4.95 -9.59
CA LEU A 163 1.06 5.02 -10.44
C LEU A 163 2.28 5.05 -9.52
N ILE A 164 2.93 3.90 -9.38
CA ILE A 164 4.08 3.77 -8.48
C ILE A 164 5.38 3.57 -9.26
N GLU A 165 6.40 4.34 -8.92
CA GLU A 165 7.76 4.12 -9.38
C GLU A 165 8.47 3.14 -8.45
N LEU A 166 9.03 2.06 -8.98
CA LEU A 166 9.90 1.18 -8.20
C LEU A 166 11.25 1.87 -7.96
N GLN A 167 11.71 1.88 -6.70
CA GLN A 167 12.99 2.52 -6.34
C GLN A 167 14.18 1.61 -6.62
N ASP A 168 13.97 0.31 -6.66
CA ASP A 168 14.98 -0.70 -6.98
C ASP A 168 14.34 -1.80 -7.85
N PRO A 169 14.11 -1.53 -9.14
CA PRO A 169 13.43 -2.49 -10.03
C PRO A 169 14.18 -3.82 -10.17
N ALA A 170 15.52 -3.80 -10.10
CA ALA A 170 16.34 -5.01 -10.26
C ALA A 170 16.15 -6.03 -9.13
N ASN A 171 15.87 -5.52 -7.92
CA ASN A 171 15.67 -6.34 -6.71
C ASN A 171 14.20 -6.41 -6.27
N SER A 172 13.28 -5.90 -7.09
CA SER A 172 11.84 -5.94 -6.84
C SER A 172 11.19 -7.03 -7.68
N HIS A 173 10.73 -8.11 -7.05
CA HIS A 173 10.01 -9.17 -7.71
C HIS A 173 8.53 -8.80 -7.85
N LEU A 174 8.09 -8.51 -9.08
CA LEU A 174 6.72 -8.12 -9.37
C LEU A 174 5.76 -9.30 -9.22
N LEU A 175 4.69 -9.10 -8.48
CA LEU A 175 3.62 -10.07 -8.23
C LEU A 175 2.31 -9.70 -8.93
N LEU A 176 1.98 -8.41 -8.94
CA LEU A 176 0.76 -7.87 -9.52
C LEU A 176 1.10 -6.73 -10.47
N THR A 177 0.43 -6.72 -11.62
CA THR A 177 0.60 -5.69 -12.65
C THR A 177 -0.75 -5.30 -13.26
N THR A 178 -0.75 -4.18 -13.99
CA THR A 178 -1.87 -3.79 -14.87
C THR A 178 -1.32 -3.15 -16.14
N GLU A 179 -2.11 -3.13 -17.20
CA GLU A 179 -1.77 -2.41 -18.43
C GLU A 179 -2.48 -1.05 -18.45
N LEU A 180 -1.70 0.01 -18.51
CA LEU A 180 -2.17 1.39 -18.67
C LEU A 180 -1.05 2.25 -19.27
N ALA A 181 -1.00 2.39 -20.57
CA ALA A 181 0.09 3.07 -21.27
C ALA A 181 0.15 4.59 -20.98
N LYS A 182 -0.99 5.22 -20.67
CA LYS A 182 -1.06 6.65 -20.34
C LYS A 182 -1.93 6.86 -19.12
N ASP A 183 -1.53 7.80 -18.26
CA ASP A 183 -2.38 8.29 -17.18
C ASP A 183 -3.59 9.03 -17.77
N PRO A 184 -4.82 8.55 -17.57
CA PRO A 184 -6.02 9.19 -18.07
C PRO A 184 -6.53 10.32 -17.16
N SER A 185 -5.76 10.73 -16.16
CA SER A 185 -6.14 11.81 -15.25
C SER A 185 -6.44 13.09 -16.01
N PRO A 186 -7.58 13.73 -15.77
CA PRO A 186 -7.83 15.06 -16.30
C PRO A 186 -6.77 16.06 -15.83
N LYS A 187 -6.51 17.10 -16.63
CA LYS A 187 -5.55 18.12 -16.28
C LYS A 187 -5.88 18.74 -14.90
N GLY A 188 -4.91 18.71 -14.00
CA GLY A 188 -5.04 19.26 -12.65
C GLY A 188 -5.69 18.30 -11.64
N PHE A 189 -5.95 17.06 -12.02
CA PHE A 189 -6.38 16.02 -11.08
C PHE A 189 -5.17 15.38 -10.39
N GLY A 190 -5.26 15.21 -9.07
CA GLY A 190 -4.22 14.57 -8.27
C GLY A 190 -2.92 15.38 -8.19
N PHE A 191 -1.79 14.72 -8.36
CA PHE A 191 -0.45 15.29 -8.21
C PHE A 191 0.24 15.47 -9.57
N ALA A 192 0.97 16.58 -9.71
CA ALA A 192 1.79 16.84 -10.87
C ALA A 192 3.08 16.01 -10.81
N TYR A 193 3.53 15.52 -11.94
CA TYR A 193 4.83 14.88 -12.14
C TYR A 193 5.37 15.24 -13.53
N ASP A 194 6.69 15.29 -13.66
CA ASP A 194 7.34 15.72 -14.91
C ASP A 194 7.45 14.56 -15.92
N THR A 195 7.72 13.36 -15.41
CA THR A 195 7.89 12.13 -16.21
C THR A 195 7.16 10.98 -15.55
N ASP A 196 6.46 10.17 -16.33
CA ASP A 196 5.79 8.96 -15.86
C ASP A 196 6.80 7.81 -15.69
N THR A 197 7.41 7.77 -14.52
CA THR A 197 8.40 6.74 -14.14
C THR A 197 7.77 5.47 -13.55
N SER A 198 6.44 5.37 -13.55
CA SER A 198 5.71 4.18 -13.08
C SER A 198 5.52 3.11 -14.16
N LEU A 199 5.86 3.43 -15.43
CA LEU A 199 5.82 2.47 -16.54
C LEU A 199 7.05 1.55 -16.49
N LEU A 200 6.82 0.27 -16.73
CA LEU A 200 7.89 -0.69 -17.00
C LEU A 200 8.50 -0.46 -18.40
N ALA A 201 9.57 -1.16 -18.71
CA ALA A 201 10.32 -0.99 -19.97
C ALA A 201 9.50 -1.19 -21.24
N ASP A 202 8.38 -1.90 -21.17
CA ASP A 202 7.46 -2.12 -22.30
C ASP A 202 6.58 -0.89 -22.64
N GLY A 203 6.62 0.16 -21.80
CA GLY A 203 5.89 1.41 -21.99
C GLY A 203 4.37 1.32 -21.78
N LYS A 204 3.86 0.20 -21.25
CA LYS A 204 2.41 0.00 -21.01
C LYS A 204 2.06 -0.68 -19.71
N THR A 205 2.96 -1.48 -19.15
CA THR A 205 2.74 -2.21 -17.90
C THR A 205 3.15 -1.37 -16.70
N ARG A 206 2.37 -1.48 -15.62
CA ARG A 206 2.63 -0.84 -14.31
C ARG A 206 2.61 -1.88 -13.20
N GLY A 207 3.52 -1.73 -12.25
CA GLY A 207 3.52 -2.54 -11.03
C GLY A 207 2.38 -2.14 -10.09
N LEU A 208 1.68 -3.13 -9.54
CA LEU A 208 0.66 -2.95 -8.50
C LEU A 208 1.00 -3.67 -7.20
N GLY A 209 1.96 -4.58 -7.23
CA GLY A 209 2.40 -5.31 -6.05
C GLY A 209 3.72 -6.02 -6.33
N TYR A 210 4.58 -6.04 -5.32
CA TYR A 210 5.91 -6.65 -5.39
C TYR A 210 6.34 -7.16 -4.03
N VAL A 211 7.40 -7.97 -4.04
CA VAL A 211 8.23 -8.29 -2.88
C VAL A 211 9.68 -7.94 -3.18
N ARG A 212 10.42 -7.56 -2.15
CA ARG A 212 11.88 -7.40 -2.21
C ARG A 212 12.49 -7.88 -0.91
N GLU A 213 13.68 -8.45 -1.00
CA GLU A 213 14.45 -8.87 0.16
C GLU A 213 15.35 -7.74 0.66
N ILE A 214 15.51 -7.62 1.97
CA ILE A 214 16.42 -6.70 2.64
C ILE A 214 17.10 -7.46 3.77
N GLY A 215 18.36 -7.85 3.56
CA GLY A 215 19.08 -8.71 4.48
C GLY A 215 18.37 -10.06 4.66
N ARG A 216 17.98 -10.40 5.88
CA ARG A 216 17.22 -11.64 6.17
C ARG A 216 15.70 -11.47 6.14
N GLY A 217 15.23 -10.25 6.04
CA GLY A 217 13.81 -9.90 6.00
C GLY A 217 13.37 -9.42 4.62
N GLY A 218 12.30 -8.66 4.57
CA GLY A 218 11.82 -8.15 3.29
C GLY A 218 10.59 -7.27 3.40
N VAL A 219 10.25 -6.66 2.27
CA VAL A 219 9.08 -5.82 2.08
C VAL A 219 8.16 -6.47 1.06
N ALA A 220 6.89 -6.56 1.35
CA ALA A 220 5.81 -6.77 0.39
C ALA A 220 4.97 -5.49 0.33
N TYR A 221 4.61 -5.05 -0.86
CA TYR A 221 3.73 -3.92 -1.06
C TYR A 221 2.63 -4.25 -2.06
N ILE A 222 1.40 -3.78 -1.77
CA ILE A 222 0.23 -3.89 -2.67
C ILE A 222 -0.42 -2.51 -2.78
N ALA A 223 -0.54 -2.01 -4.00
CA ALA A 223 -1.09 -0.69 -4.31
C ALA A 223 -2.62 -0.59 -4.18
N LEU A 224 -3.32 -1.72 -4.15
CA LEU A 224 -4.76 -1.78 -3.98
C LEU A 224 -5.17 -1.45 -2.54
N GLY A 225 -6.43 -1.04 -2.36
CA GLY A 225 -7.02 -0.88 -1.03
C GLY A 225 -7.62 0.49 -0.74
N HIS A 226 -7.97 1.29 -1.76
CA HIS A 226 -8.73 2.52 -1.51
C HIS A 226 -10.09 2.20 -0.88
N CYS A 227 -10.42 2.96 0.15
CA CYS A 227 -11.75 2.98 0.75
C CYS A 227 -12.04 4.35 1.34
N HIS A 228 -13.29 4.79 1.26
CA HIS A 228 -13.73 6.03 1.89
C HIS A 228 -15.17 5.94 2.42
N SER A 229 -15.49 6.86 3.31
CA SER A 229 -16.81 7.13 3.85
C SER A 229 -17.16 8.61 3.61
N PRO A 230 -18.42 9.05 3.88
CA PRO A 230 -18.79 10.45 3.69
C PRO A 230 -17.93 11.45 4.45
N SER A 231 -17.34 11.04 5.59
CA SER A 231 -16.54 11.92 6.44
C SER A 231 -15.09 12.10 6.00
N ASN A 232 -14.58 11.22 5.13
CA ASN A 232 -13.16 11.23 4.72
C ASN A 232 -12.95 11.18 3.20
N ASN A 233 -14.03 11.19 2.41
CA ASN A 233 -13.96 11.24 0.97
C ASN A 233 -13.43 12.60 0.48
N VAL A 234 -12.40 12.57 -0.36
CA VAL A 234 -11.83 13.74 -1.05
C VAL A 234 -11.89 13.58 -2.58
N GLN A 235 -12.50 12.51 -3.09
CA GLN A 235 -12.64 12.30 -4.53
C GLN A 235 -13.71 13.23 -5.10
N PRO A 236 -13.35 14.17 -5.99
CA PRO A 236 -14.32 15.10 -6.59
C PRO A 236 -15.26 14.40 -7.56
N PHE A 237 -14.77 13.36 -8.24
CA PHE A 237 -15.52 12.52 -9.17
C PHE A 237 -14.78 11.17 -9.35
N VAL A 238 -15.46 10.22 -9.98
CA VAL A 238 -14.93 8.90 -10.34
C VAL A 238 -15.03 8.68 -11.85
N ASP A 239 -14.32 7.66 -12.35
CA ASP A 239 -14.42 7.22 -13.74
C ASP A 239 -15.82 6.67 -14.05
N SER A 240 -16.26 6.77 -15.30
CA SER A 240 -17.56 6.26 -15.74
C SER A 240 -17.73 4.74 -15.57
N SER A 241 -16.64 4.00 -15.42
CA SER A 241 -16.66 2.57 -15.10
C SER A 241 -17.10 2.29 -13.65
N ILE A 242 -17.11 3.31 -12.79
CA ILE A 242 -17.63 3.22 -11.40
C ILE A 242 -19.08 3.75 -11.36
N HIS A 243 -19.31 4.94 -11.93
CA HIS A 243 -20.63 5.57 -11.98
C HIS A 243 -20.79 6.31 -13.31
N PRO A 244 -21.89 6.06 -14.08
CA PRO A 244 -22.06 6.64 -15.43
C PRO A 244 -21.93 8.16 -15.49
N ASP A 245 -22.39 8.85 -14.45
CA ASP A 245 -22.35 10.32 -14.36
C ASP A 245 -21.09 10.84 -13.65
N GLY A 246 -20.11 9.99 -13.39
CA GLY A 246 -18.89 10.35 -12.67
C GLY A 246 -19.09 10.69 -11.19
N LYS A 247 -20.27 10.47 -10.63
CA LYS A 247 -20.57 10.76 -9.22
C LYS A 247 -19.77 9.85 -8.30
N THR A 248 -19.06 10.45 -7.35
CA THR A 248 -18.37 9.70 -6.31
C THR A 248 -19.39 9.04 -5.37
N PRO A 249 -19.32 7.72 -5.16
CA PRO A 249 -20.15 7.03 -4.16
C PRO A 249 -19.89 7.61 -2.76
N LEU A 250 -20.93 7.76 -1.94
CA LEU A 250 -20.76 8.21 -0.55
C LEU A 250 -19.94 7.23 0.29
N LEU A 251 -20.14 5.95 0.05
CA LEU A 251 -19.39 4.87 0.67
C LEU A 251 -18.70 4.06 -0.43
N PHE A 252 -17.39 3.88 -0.31
CA PHE A 252 -16.62 3.08 -1.25
C PHE A 252 -15.70 2.12 -0.49
N ARG A 253 -15.73 0.85 -0.87
CA ARG A 253 -14.92 -0.22 -0.27
C ARG A 253 -14.00 -0.88 -1.28
N GLY A 254 -14.25 -0.72 -2.55
CA GLY A 254 -13.39 -1.15 -3.65
C GLY A 254 -12.91 -2.59 -3.52
N SER A 255 -11.60 -2.76 -3.62
CA SER A 255 -10.95 -4.07 -3.53
C SER A 255 -11.20 -4.78 -2.19
N TRP A 256 -11.47 -4.07 -1.09
CA TRP A 256 -11.66 -4.67 0.24
C TRP A 256 -12.78 -5.72 0.30
N GLU A 257 -13.77 -5.63 -0.57
CA GLU A 257 -14.92 -6.54 -0.61
C GLU A 257 -14.77 -7.66 -1.65
N THR A 258 -13.61 -7.74 -2.34
CA THR A 258 -13.34 -8.80 -3.32
C THR A 258 -12.64 -10.00 -2.68
N PRO A 259 -13.00 -11.24 -3.08
CA PRO A 259 -12.36 -12.45 -2.56
C PRO A 259 -10.86 -12.50 -2.88
N GLU A 260 -10.44 -11.97 -4.03
CA GLU A 260 -9.04 -11.92 -4.44
C GLU A 260 -8.20 -11.04 -3.51
N PHE A 261 -8.70 -9.85 -3.15
CA PHE A 261 -7.99 -8.98 -2.22
C PHE A 261 -7.95 -9.56 -0.80
N GLN A 262 -9.05 -10.18 -0.35
CA GLN A 262 -9.06 -10.89 0.92
C GLN A 262 -8.03 -12.04 0.95
N THR A 263 -7.89 -12.76 -0.16
CA THR A 263 -6.86 -13.80 -0.32
C THR A 263 -5.46 -13.21 -0.27
N LEU A 264 -5.20 -12.11 -0.99
CA LEU A 264 -3.92 -11.39 -0.96
C LEU A 264 -3.55 -10.97 0.47
N LEU A 265 -4.50 -10.42 1.23
CA LEU A 265 -4.25 -9.97 2.60
C LEU A 265 -3.88 -11.15 3.53
N ARG A 266 -4.61 -12.28 3.45
CA ARG A 266 -4.27 -13.49 4.22
C ARG A 266 -2.92 -14.05 3.84
N ASN A 267 -2.64 -14.13 2.54
CA ASN A 267 -1.36 -14.59 2.04
C ASN A 267 -0.20 -13.70 2.50
N ALA A 268 -0.38 -12.37 2.48
CA ALA A 268 0.64 -11.44 2.95
C ALA A 268 0.90 -11.54 4.46
N ILE A 269 -0.16 -11.76 5.26
CA ILE A 269 -0.01 -12.06 6.69
C ILE A 269 0.75 -13.37 6.85
N GLY A 270 0.35 -14.44 6.14
CA GLY A 270 1.04 -15.74 6.15
C GLY A 270 2.51 -15.63 5.77
N TRP A 271 2.83 -14.92 4.69
CA TRP A 271 4.20 -14.63 4.27
C TRP A 271 4.99 -13.90 5.37
N GLY A 272 4.37 -12.91 6.01
CA GLY A 272 5.01 -12.07 7.02
C GLY A 272 5.32 -12.79 8.33
N ILE A 273 4.56 -13.83 8.67
CA ILE A 273 4.73 -14.59 9.93
C ILE A 273 5.46 -15.92 9.75
N CYS A 274 5.62 -16.41 8.50
CA CYS A 274 6.45 -17.56 8.23
C CYS A 274 7.91 -17.19 8.51
N GLN A 275 8.47 -17.73 9.59
CA GLN A 275 9.91 -17.66 9.80
C GLN A 275 10.57 -18.45 8.68
N VAL A 276 11.43 -17.78 7.92
CA VAL A 276 12.42 -18.50 7.10
C VAL A 276 13.33 -19.20 8.09
N PRO A 277 13.47 -20.55 7.99
CA PRO A 277 14.29 -21.32 8.92
C PRO A 277 15.76 -20.90 8.87
#